data_92ecf3c9b8069fad0424e69d3edac436
#
_entry.id   92ecf3c9b8069fad0424e69d3edac436
#
_cell.length_a   1.000
_cell.length_b   1.000
_cell.length_c   1.000
_cell.angle_alpha   90.00
_cell.angle_beta   90.00
_cell.angle_gamma   90.00
#
_symmetry.space_group_name_H-M   'P 1'
#
loop_
_entity.id
_entity.type
_entity.pdbx_description
1 polymer ?
#
loop_
_entity_poly.entity_id
_entity_poly.type
_entity_poly.pdbx_seq_one_letter_code
_entity_poly.pdbx_strand_id
1 'polypeptide(L)' 'MSISWDPDEDVTPTPRDVEEMACVLEGRHGFHAADVADFFSSLHSVKGDAGRCWAWAGVAELVRRREQKRMQQH' A
#
# COMPACT_ATOMS: atom_id res chain seq x y z
N MET A 1 3.87 -12.16 -17.07
CA MET A 1 3.07 -10.97 -17.23
C MET A 1 3.62 -9.81 -16.42
N SER A 2 3.69 -8.68 -17.03
CA SER A 2 4.24 -7.53 -16.33
C SER A 2 3.28 -7.02 -15.24
N ILE A 3 3.85 -6.39 -14.25
CA ILE A 3 3.08 -5.77 -13.18
C ILE A 3 2.33 -4.58 -13.75
N SER A 4 1.08 -4.47 -13.38
CA SER A 4 0.24 -3.39 -13.86
C SER A 4 0.50 -2.06 -13.15
N TRP A 5 1.13 -2.10 -11.98
CA TRP A 5 1.35 -0.89 -11.20
C TRP A 5 2.81 -0.48 -11.16
N ASP A 6 3.06 0.81 -11.35
CA ASP A 6 4.37 1.42 -11.32
C ASP A 6 4.27 2.70 -10.48
N PRO A 7 5.08 2.85 -9.43
CA PRO A 7 5.00 4.04 -8.58
C PRO A 7 5.36 5.34 -9.29
N ASP A 8 6.03 5.27 -10.43
CA ASP A 8 6.42 6.46 -11.18
C ASP A 8 5.40 6.88 -12.24
N GLU A 9 4.33 6.11 -12.41
CA GLU A 9 3.28 6.49 -13.34
C GLU A 9 2.40 7.58 -12.77
N ASP A 10 1.86 8.42 -13.67
CA ASP A 10 0.98 9.51 -13.27
C ASP A 10 -0.46 9.09 -13.00
N VAL A 11 -0.76 7.83 -13.18
CA VAL A 11 -2.11 7.32 -12.99
C VAL A 11 -2.41 7.10 -11.52
N THR A 12 -3.53 7.64 -11.04
CA THR A 12 -3.97 7.42 -9.68
C THR A 12 -4.39 5.97 -9.50
N PRO A 13 -3.83 5.26 -8.49
CA PRO A 13 -4.19 3.86 -8.27
C PRO A 13 -5.67 3.68 -7.95
N THR A 14 -6.25 2.63 -8.48
CA THR A 14 -7.63 2.23 -8.19
C THR A 14 -7.67 1.40 -6.90
N PRO A 15 -8.87 1.14 -6.33
CA PRO A 15 -8.98 0.22 -5.19
C PRO A 15 -8.39 -1.16 -5.46
N ARG A 16 -8.50 -1.65 -6.70
CA ARG A 16 -7.89 -2.92 -7.08
C ARG A 16 -6.37 -2.85 -7.02
N ASP A 17 -5.82 -1.73 -7.47
CA ASP A 17 -4.38 -1.51 -7.41
C ASP A 17 -3.91 -1.47 -5.96
N VAL A 18 -4.70 -0.89 -5.07
CA VAL A 18 -4.37 -0.85 -3.64
C VAL A 18 -4.23 -2.27 -3.08
N GLU A 19 -5.11 -3.18 -3.46
CA GLU A 19 -4.99 -4.57 -3.02
C GLU A 19 -3.73 -5.23 -3.54
N GLU A 20 -3.40 -5.01 -4.80
CA GLU A 20 -2.16 -5.54 -5.38
C GLU A 20 -0.93 -4.96 -4.69
N MET A 21 -0.95 -3.66 -4.42
CA MET A 21 0.13 -2.99 -3.71
C MET A 21 0.32 -3.59 -2.32
N ALA A 22 -0.77 -3.84 -1.61
CA ALA A 22 -0.71 -4.46 -0.29
C ALA A 22 -0.07 -5.85 -0.36
N CYS A 23 -0.48 -6.66 -1.32
CA CYS A 23 0.08 -8.00 -1.50
C CYS A 23 1.58 -7.97 -1.77
N VAL A 24 2.01 -7.07 -2.66
CA VAL A 24 3.43 -6.94 -3.00
C VAL A 24 4.23 -6.51 -1.76
N LEU A 25 3.73 -5.52 -1.04
CA LEU A 25 4.42 -5.05 0.15
C LEU A 25 4.51 -6.12 1.23
N GLU A 26 3.43 -6.84 1.46
CA GLU A 26 3.44 -7.92 2.44
C GLU A 26 4.44 -9.01 2.07
N GLY A 27 4.53 -9.34 0.78
CA GLY A 27 5.49 -10.32 0.32
C GLY A 27 6.93 -9.89 0.49
N ARG A 28 7.21 -8.59 0.39
CA ARG A 28 8.58 -8.07 0.48
C ARG A 28 8.99 -7.70 1.90
N HIS A 29 8.08 -7.18 2.69
CA HIS A 29 8.43 -6.54 3.96
C HIS A 29 7.80 -7.21 5.19
N GLY A 30 6.87 -8.12 4.99
CA GLY A 30 6.24 -8.83 6.11
C GLY A 30 5.65 -7.87 7.13
N PHE A 31 6.15 -7.93 8.36
CA PHE A 31 5.63 -7.10 9.46
C PHE A 31 5.78 -5.61 9.21
N HIS A 32 6.72 -5.22 8.37
CA HIS A 32 6.99 -3.81 8.14
C HIS A 32 6.18 -3.24 6.99
N ALA A 33 5.33 -4.04 6.35
CA ALA A 33 4.60 -3.59 5.17
C ALA A 33 3.76 -2.34 5.44
N ALA A 34 3.05 -2.30 6.58
CA ALA A 34 2.24 -1.13 6.92
C ALA A 34 3.10 0.12 7.13
N ASP A 35 4.25 -0.04 7.78
CA ASP A 35 5.15 1.09 8.01
C ASP A 35 5.73 1.60 6.70
N VAL A 36 6.06 0.70 5.78
CA VAL A 36 6.56 1.07 4.46
C VAL A 36 5.47 1.82 3.70
N ALA A 37 4.23 1.36 3.77
CA ALA A 37 3.12 2.03 3.11
C ALA A 37 2.90 3.44 3.68
N ASP A 38 2.98 3.58 5.01
CA ASP A 38 2.89 4.91 5.65
C ASP A 38 3.99 5.83 5.17
N PHE A 39 5.20 5.32 5.02
CA PHE A 39 6.31 6.09 4.51
C PHE A 39 6.01 6.62 3.11
N PHE A 40 5.52 5.76 2.21
CA PHE A 40 5.19 6.20 0.86
C PHE A 40 4.02 7.17 0.85
N SER A 41 3.04 6.99 1.73
CA SER A 41 1.93 7.92 1.85
C SER A 41 2.46 9.31 2.20
N SER A 42 3.33 9.40 3.20
CA SER A 42 3.92 10.68 3.62
C SER A 42 4.76 11.29 2.50
N LEU A 43 5.53 10.47 1.80
CA LEU A 43 6.37 10.94 0.72
C LEU A 43 5.54 11.59 -0.39
N HIS A 44 4.45 10.96 -0.79
CA HIS A 44 3.60 11.50 -1.84
C HIS A 44 2.81 12.71 -1.36
N SER A 45 2.49 12.77 -0.07
CA SER A 45 1.87 13.96 0.50
C SER A 45 2.78 15.18 0.37
N VAL A 46 4.07 15.00 0.69
CA VAL A 46 5.05 16.07 0.57
C VAL A 46 5.21 16.53 -0.89
N LYS A 47 5.11 15.59 -1.82
CA LYS A 47 5.21 15.91 -3.24
C LYS A 47 3.93 16.55 -3.81
N GLY A 48 2.88 16.60 -3.04
CA GLY A 48 1.60 17.13 -3.50
C GLY A 48 0.79 16.15 -4.33
N ASP A 49 1.12 14.87 -4.28
CA ASP A 49 0.39 13.83 -5.01
C ASP A 49 -0.68 13.22 -4.11
N ALA A 50 -1.83 13.89 -4.06
CA ALA A 50 -2.91 13.46 -3.17
C ALA A 50 -3.46 12.07 -3.52
N GLY A 51 -3.51 11.74 -4.81
CA GLY A 51 -4.02 10.45 -5.25
C GLY A 51 -3.18 9.29 -4.76
N ARG A 52 -1.86 9.40 -4.90
CA ARG A 52 -0.96 8.35 -4.41
C ARG A 52 -0.86 8.33 -2.91
N CYS A 53 -0.89 9.51 -2.28
CA CYS A 53 -0.94 9.59 -0.82
C CYS A 53 -2.13 8.81 -0.27
N TRP A 54 -3.30 9.03 -0.84
CA TRP A 54 -4.51 8.31 -0.45
C TRP A 54 -4.37 6.81 -0.68
N ALA A 55 -3.84 6.41 -1.83
CA ALA A 55 -3.68 5.00 -2.16
C ALA A 55 -2.76 4.29 -1.18
N TRP A 56 -1.61 4.89 -0.86
CA TRP A 56 -0.67 4.29 0.09
C TRP A 56 -1.24 4.24 1.51
N ALA A 57 -2.03 5.25 1.89
CA ALA A 57 -2.71 5.21 3.18
C ALA A 57 -3.71 4.04 3.22
N GLY A 58 -4.40 3.79 2.12
CA GLY A 58 -5.29 2.64 1.99
C GLY A 58 -4.56 1.32 2.09
N VAL A 59 -3.37 1.24 1.49
CA VAL A 59 -2.53 0.04 1.59
C VAL A 59 -2.14 -0.23 3.04
N ALA A 60 -1.72 0.81 3.76
CA ALA A 60 -1.33 0.66 5.16
C ALA A 60 -2.49 0.13 5.99
N GLU A 61 -3.68 0.70 5.80
CA GLU A 61 -4.85 0.25 6.52
C GLU A 61 -5.21 -1.19 6.20
N LEU A 62 -5.16 -1.55 4.93
CA LEU A 62 -5.48 -2.90 4.49
C LEU A 62 -4.52 -3.92 5.08
N VAL A 63 -3.22 -3.62 5.08
CA VAL A 63 -2.20 -4.49 5.68
C VAL A 63 -2.48 -4.68 7.17
N ARG A 64 -2.79 -3.59 7.88
CA ARG A 64 -3.08 -3.67 9.31
C ARG A 64 -4.31 -4.52 9.60
N ARG A 65 -5.35 -4.41 8.79
CA ARG A 65 -6.53 -5.25 8.95
C ARG A 65 -6.21 -6.73 8.75
N ARG A 66 -5.40 -7.04 7.76
CA ARG A 66 -4.99 -8.41 7.49
C ARG A 66 -4.17 -8.99 8.64
N GLU A 67 -3.29 -8.17 9.19
CA GLU A 67 -2.49 -8.59 10.34
C GLU A 67 -3.38 -8.88 11.55
N GLN A 68 -4.34 -8.02 11.83
CA GLN A 68 -5.26 -8.24 12.93
C GLN A 68 -6.05 -9.53 12.76
N LYS A 69 -6.51 -9.80 11.54
CA LYS A 69 -7.22 -11.03 11.26
C LYS A 69 -6.35 -12.26 11.52
N ARG A 70 -5.11 -12.20 11.08
CA ARG A 70 -4.19 -13.33 11.31
C ARG A 70 -3.94 -13.56 12.78
N MET A 71 -3.82 -12.48 13.55
CA MET A 71 -3.60 -12.58 14.99
C MET A 71 -4.82 -13.13 15.73
N GLN A 72 -6.00 -12.96 15.18
CA GLN A 72 -7.25 -13.45 15.80
C GLN A 72 -7.56 -14.89 15.43
N GLN A 73 -6.86 -15.46 14.48
CA GLN A 73 -7.10 -16.81 13.99
C GLN A 73 -6.18 -17.81 14.67
N HIS A 74 -6.44 -18.11 15.90
CA HIS A 74 -5.66 -19.13 16.62
C HIS A 74 -6.47 -20.37 16.89
#